data_98df358624d3f277d07886d855e7b2a4
#
_entry.id   98df358624d3f277d07886d855e7b2a4
#
_cell.length_a   1.000
_cell.length_b   1.000
_cell.length_c   1.000
_cell.angle_alpha   90.00
_cell.angle_beta   90.00
_cell.angle_gamma   90.00
#
_symmetry.space_group_name_H-M   'P 1'
#
loop_
_entity.id
_entity.type
_entity.pdbx_description
1 polymer ?
#
loop_
_entity_poly.entity_id
_entity_poly.type
_entity_poly.pdbx_seq_one_letter_code
_entity_poly.pdbx_strand_id
1 'polypeptide(L)' 'MLLEKTSMISGKTTSRELDITQQQLDEWSEGAFIQDVFPYLSISDREFIMTGITEDEWDILIKEIEDE' A
#
# COMPACT_ATOMS: atom_id res chain seq x y z
N MET A 1 -9.00 5.11 -9.45
CA MET A 1 -8.26 4.14 -10.27
C MET A 1 -8.12 2.83 -9.51
N LEU A 2 -8.38 1.72 -10.16
CA LEU A 2 -8.21 0.41 -9.54
C LEU A 2 -6.74 0.01 -9.56
N LEU A 3 -6.16 -0.18 -8.40
CA LEU A 3 -4.75 -0.55 -8.27
C LEU A 3 -4.63 -1.99 -7.80
N GLU A 4 -3.90 -2.81 -8.56
CA GLU A 4 -3.61 -4.19 -8.20
C GLU A 4 -2.18 -4.30 -7.69
N LYS A 5 -2.01 -4.87 -6.51
CA LYS A 5 -0.70 -5.05 -5.90
C LYS A 5 -0.58 -6.45 -5.32
N THR A 6 0.64 -6.98 -5.35
CA THR A 6 0.94 -8.27 -4.75
C THR A 6 1.67 -8.04 -3.42
N SER A 7 1.15 -8.64 -2.36
CA SER A 7 1.73 -8.50 -1.03
C SER A 7 3.15 -9.05 -0.97
N MET A 8 4.04 -8.29 -0.35
CA MET A 8 5.43 -8.69 -0.16
C MET A 8 5.59 -9.86 0.82
N ILE A 9 4.60 -10.06 1.71
CA ILE A 9 4.72 -11.08 2.75
C ILE A 9 3.97 -12.37 2.43
N SER A 10 2.84 -12.29 1.73
CA SER A 10 2.01 -13.48 1.45
C SER A 10 2.01 -13.89 -0.02
N GLY A 11 2.42 -13.00 -0.91
CA GLY A 11 2.33 -13.22 -2.35
C GLY A 11 0.89 -13.11 -2.89
N LYS A 12 -0.05 -12.73 -2.04
CA LYS A 12 -1.45 -12.59 -2.44
C LYS A 12 -1.66 -11.29 -3.20
N THR A 13 -2.36 -11.36 -4.34
CA THR A 13 -2.70 -10.19 -5.14
C THR A 13 -4.04 -9.63 -4.72
N THR A 14 -4.08 -8.33 -4.44
CA THR A 14 -5.29 -7.62 -4.02
C THR A 14 -5.48 -6.39 -4.90
N SER A 15 -6.73 -6.10 -5.26
CA SER A 15 -7.09 -4.89 -6.00
C SER A 15 -7.82 -3.95 -5.06
N ARG A 16 -7.51 -2.66 -5.15
CA ARG A 16 -8.16 -1.64 -4.32
C ARG A 16 -8.45 -0.41 -5.19
N GLU A 17 -9.67 0.10 -5.06
CA GLU A 17 -10.05 1.33 -5.73
C GLU A 17 -9.55 2.53 -4.92
N LEU A 18 -8.69 3.34 -5.53
CA LEU A 18 -8.08 4.50 -4.88
C LEU A 18 -8.29 5.75 -5.74
N ASP A 19 -8.41 6.89 -5.10
CA ASP A 19 -8.53 8.17 -5.78
C ASP A 19 -7.14 8.68 -6.18
N ILE A 20 -6.53 7.99 -7.13
CA ILE A 20 -5.18 8.27 -7.61
C ILE A 20 -5.14 8.24 -9.12
N THR A 21 -4.05 8.77 -9.71
CA THR A 21 -3.84 8.77 -11.16
C THR A 21 -2.53 8.08 -11.50
N GLN A 22 -2.42 7.65 -12.76
CA GLN A 22 -1.18 7.07 -13.24
C GLN A 22 -0.03 8.06 -13.16
N GLN A 23 -0.30 9.33 -13.39
CA GLN A 23 0.72 10.38 -13.29
C GLN A 23 1.30 10.44 -11.87
N GLN A 24 0.45 10.32 -10.85
CA GLN A 24 0.91 10.31 -9.46
C GLN A 24 1.79 9.11 -9.18
N LEU A 25 1.41 7.94 -9.68
CA LEU A 25 2.22 6.73 -9.52
C LEU A 25 3.58 6.89 -10.20
N ASP A 26 3.60 7.51 -11.38
CA ASP A 26 4.84 7.77 -12.11
C ASP A 26 5.74 8.74 -11.35
N GLU A 27 5.18 9.78 -10.77
CA GLU A 27 5.92 10.75 -9.95
C GLU A 27 6.58 10.06 -8.75
N TRP A 28 5.83 9.19 -8.08
CA TRP A 28 6.35 8.43 -6.96
C TRP A 28 7.49 7.49 -7.41
N SER A 29 7.33 6.80 -8.52
CA SER A 29 8.34 5.87 -9.03
C SER A 29 9.62 6.61 -9.46
N GLU A 30 9.51 7.89 -9.77
CA GLU A 30 10.65 8.73 -10.15
C GLU A 30 11.42 9.28 -8.94
N GLY A 31 10.97 9.00 -7.73
CA GLY A 31 11.68 9.36 -6.52
C GLY A 31 10.96 10.33 -5.60
N ALA A 32 9.74 10.74 -5.93
CA ALA A 32 8.95 11.60 -5.05
C ALA A 32 8.52 10.80 -3.81
N PHE A 33 8.38 11.50 -2.68
CA PHE A 33 7.92 10.87 -1.45
C PHE A 33 6.42 10.55 -1.55
N ILE A 34 6.02 9.37 -1.08
CA ILE A 34 4.64 8.94 -1.16
C ILE A 34 3.68 9.89 -0.43
N GLN A 35 4.12 10.46 0.69
CA GLN A 35 3.33 11.41 1.46
C GLN A 35 3.15 12.74 0.73
N ASP A 36 4.06 13.09 -0.17
CA ASP A 36 3.96 14.31 -0.96
C ASP A 36 3.05 14.13 -2.18
N VAL A 37 3.07 12.93 -2.76
CA VAL A 37 2.23 12.61 -3.93
C VAL A 37 0.79 12.32 -3.51
N PHE A 38 0.62 11.62 -2.39
CA PHE A 38 -0.69 11.19 -1.90
C PHE A 38 -0.98 11.69 -0.48
N PRO A 39 -0.94 13.02 -0.24
CA PRO A 39 -1.13 13.54 1.12
C PRO A 39 -2.53 13.34 1.67
N TYR A 40 -3.51 13.13 0.80
CA TYR A 40 -4.92 12.96 1.16
C TYR A 40 -5.31 11.51 1.44
N LEU A 41 -4.44 10.55 1.11
CA LEU A 41 -4.73 9.14 1.37
C LEU A 41 -4.42 8.77 2.82
N SER A 42 -5.14 7.78 3.34
CA SER A 42 -4.87 7.23 4.67
C SER A 42 -3.49 6.55 4.69
N ILE A 43 -2.97 6.36 5.89
CA ILE A 43 -1.71 5.62 6.07
C ILE A 43 -1.84 4.22 5.47
N SER A 44 -2.99 3.57 5.71
CA SER A 44 -3.26 2.23 5.19
C SER A 44 -3.21 2.18 3.65
N ASP A 45 -3.83 3.16 2.99
CA ASP A 45 -3.82 3.21 1.52
C ASP A 45 -2.42 3.45 0.97
N ARG A 46 -1.65 4.33 1.60
CA ARG A 46 -0.27 4.58 1.19
C ARG A 46 0.60 3.33 1.36
N GLU A 47 0.44 2.63 2.47
CA GLU A 47 1.18 1.38 2.70
C GLU A 47 0.80 0.33 1.65
N PHE A 48 -0.47 0.26 1.27
CA PHE A 48 -0.90 -0.66 0.21
C PHE A 48 -0.19 -0.36 -1.11
N ILE A 49 -0.07 0.92 -1.47
CA ILE A 49 0.63 1.32 -2.70
C ILE A 49 2.10 0.90 -2.65
N MET A 50 2.73 1.05 -1.49
CA MET A 50 4.15 0.75 -1.32
C MET A 50 4.45 -0.75 -1.28
N THR A 51 3.64 -1.52 -0.57
CA THR A 51 3.98 -2.89 -0.23
C THR A 51 2.99 -3.94 -0.73
N GLY A 52 1.76 -3.54 -1.05
CA GLY A 52 0.69 -4.47 -1.39
C GLY A 52 0.11 -5.20 -0.17
N ILE A 53 0.60 -4.89 1.02
CA ILE A 53 0.14 -5.52 2.26
C ILE A 53 -1.18 -4.88 2.68
N THR A 54 -2.18 -5.72 2.99
CA THR A 54 -3.50 -5.25 3.43
C THR A 54 -3.54 -5.13 4.96
N GLU A 55 -4.59 -4.47 5.46
CA GLU A 55 -4.80 -4.30 6.90
C GLU A 55 -4.90 -5.64 7.62
N ASP A 56 -5.58 -6.61 6.99
CA ASP A 56 -5.72 -7.95 7.57
C ASP A 56 -4.36 -8.62 7.73
N GLU A 57 -3.48 -8.45 6.76
CA GLU A 57 -2.14 -9.01 6.82
C GLU A 57 -1.28 -8.31 7.87
N TRP A 58 -1.45 -7.00 8.01
CA TRP A 58 -0.76 -6.23 9.06
C TRP A 58 -1.17 -6.73 10.46
N ASP A 59 -2.46 -7.01 10.65
CA ASP A 59 -2.97 -7.52 11.93
C ASP A 59 -2.33 -8.88 12.27
N ILE A 60 -2.22 -9.77 11.29
CA ILE A 60 -1.58 -11.08 11.47
C ILE A 60 -0.11 -10.91 11.84
N LEU A 61 0.58 -10.02 11.16
CA LEU A 61 2.00 -9.77 11.39
C LEU A 61 2.25 -9.22 12.80
N ILE A 62 1.40 -8.28 13.24
CA ILE A 62 1.50 -7.70 14.58
C ILE A 62 1.24 -8.75 15.65
N LYS A 63 0.25 -9.63 15.43
CA LYS A 63 -0.05 -10.72 16.38
C LYS A 63 1.11 -11.68 16.52
N GLU A 64 1.79 -12.01 15.44
CA GLU A 64 2.96 -12.90 15.49
C GLU A 64 4.09 -12.28 16.32
N ILE A 65 4.26 -10.97 16.23
CA ILE A 65 5.26 -10.26 17.02
C ILE A 65 4.88 -10.23 18.49
N GLU A 66 3.58 -10.10 18.80
CA GLU A 66 3.09 -10.01 20.18
C GLU A 66 3.07 -11.36 20.91
N ASP A 67 3.02 -12.46 20.18
CA ASP A 67 2.93 -13.80 20.75
C ASP A 67 4.28 -14.33 21.27
N GLU A 68 5.29 -13.53 21.20
CA GLU A 68 6.58 -13.87 21.81
C GLU A 68 6.56 -13.50 23.31
#